data_f13aaafd0cd45865a0a172c33077c90a
#
_entry.id   f13aaafd0cd45865a0a172c33077c90a
#
_cell.length_a   1.000
_cell.length_b   1.000
_cell.length_c   1.000
_cell.angle_alpha   90.00
_cell.angle_beta   90.00
_cell.angle_gamma   90.00
#
_symmetry.space_group_name_H-M   'P 1'
#
loop_
_entity.id
_entity.type
_entity.pdbx_description
1 polymer ?
#
loop_
_entity_poly.entity_id
_entity_poly.type
_entity_poly.pdbx_seq_one_letter_code
_entity_poly.pdbx_strand_id
1 'polypeptide(L)'
;MKTATAVLLGLATATATTCDIYDAAGTPCVAAHSLTRSLYASYSGRLYQIKRSSDKATLNINTTPGGVADTSAQDFFCAQTTCTVEIIYDQSSRQNHLTTAPPGGAHNKSDAGVAASKAKTTMHRQPVYGAYFEGGMGYRIDNSNGVAVGDEAESMYMVAGGRHYNGGCCFDYGNAETNNLDTGAGSMEAIYFGNSSGWGRAKGKGPWIMADLENGLWAGRERVGPGPSIDAEYVTAMLKG
;
A
#
# COMPACT_ATOMS: atom_id res chain seq x y z
N MET A 1 24.93 49.52 26.66
CA MET A 1 24.80 48.06 26.83
C MET A 1 23.98 47.51 25.68
N LYS A 2 24.57 46.68 24.82
CA LYS A 2 23.86 46.06 23.69
C LYS A 2 23.46 44.64 24.12
N THR A 3 22.17 44.41 24.29
CA THR A 3 21.62 43.09 24.61
C THR A 3 21.63 42.23 23.34
N ALA A 4 22.41 41.16 23.33
CA ALA A 4 22.38 40.17 22.26
C ALA A 4 21.25 39.19 22.57
N THR A 5 20.25 39.15 21.68
CA THR A 5 19.17 38.15 21.73
C THR A 5 19.66 36.89 21.01
N ALA A 6 19.89 35.83 21.75
CA ALA A 6 20.19 34.52 21.17
C ALA A 6 18.89 33.88 20.66
N VAL A 7 18.79 33.66 19.36
CA VAL A 7 17.72 32.86 18.77
C VAL A 7 18.14 31.38 18.82
N LEU A 8 17.51 30.62 19.70
CA LEU A 8 17.64 29.15 19.67
C LEU A 8 16.82 28.61 18.47
N LEU A 9 17.51 28.26 17.40
CA LEU A 9 16.92 27.40 16.39
C LEU A 9 16.83 25.98 16.96
N GLY A 10 15.65 25.58 17.38
CA GLY A 10 15.36 24.17 17.69
C GLY A 10 15.46 23.34 16.42
N LEU A 11 16.50 22.51 16.30
CA LEU A 11 16.52 21.45 15.29
C LEU A 11 15.43 20.45 15.70
N ALA A 12 14.32 20.47 14.94
CA ALA A 12 13.38 19.36 14.98
C ALA A 12 14.10 18.14 14.39
N THR A 13 14.48 17.18 15.21
CA THR A 13 14.96 15.88 14.73
C THR A 13 13.80 15.18 14.07
N ALA A 14 13.82 15.08 12.75
CA ALA A 14 12.89 14.23 12.01
C ALA A 14 13.07 12.79 12.51
N THR A 15 12.01 12.19 13.02
CA THR A 15 12.05 10.78 13.41
C THR A 15 12.15 9.94 12.13
N ALA A 16 13.11 9.01 12.10
CA ALA A 16 13.28 8.07 10.99
C ALA A 16 11.95 7.33 10.72
N THR A 17 11.59 7.24 9.45
CA THR A 17 10.42 6.49 9.01
C THR A 17 10.83 5.11 8.48
N THR A 18 9.90 4.31 8.01
CA THR A 18 10.16 2.91 7.66
C THR A 18 11.28 2.78 6.61
N CYS A 19 11.23 3.54 5.53
CA CYS A 19 12.24 3.42 4.48
C CYS A 19 13.58 4.05 4.86
N ASP A 20 13.60 5.04 5.78
CA ASP A 20 14.88 5.53 6.32
C ASP A 20 15.60 4.46 7.14
N ILE A 21 14.84 3.61 7.86
CA ILE A 21 15.40 2.50 8.65
C ILE A 21 16.03 1.46 7.74
N TYR A 22 15.34 1.09 6.67
CA TYR A 22 15.87 0.14 5.68
C TYR A 22 17.06 0.71 4.92
N ASP A 23 17.03 1.98 4.56
CA ASP A 23 18.12 2.67 3.88
C ASP A 23 19.39 2.69 4.75
N ALA A 24 19.24 3.05 6.02
CA ALA A 24 20.33 3.01 6.99
C ALA A 24 20.90 1.61 7.24
N ALA A 25 20.11 0.56 7.00
CA ALA A 25 20.53 -0.83 7.09
C ALA A 25 21.19 -1.36 5.79
N GLY A 26 21.32 -0.55 4.74
CA GLY A 26 21.85 -0.94 3.45
C GLY A 26 20.88 -1.76 2.57
N THR A 27 19.61 -1.77 2.91
CA THR A 27 18.52 -2.44 2.19
C THR A 27 17.41 -1.44 1.82
N PRO A 28 17.70 -0.46 0.94
CA PRO A 28 16.76 0.62 0.64
C PRO A 28 15.44 0.10 0.05
N CYS A 29 14.34 0.78 0.35
CA CYS A 29 13.05 0.46 -0.26
C CYS A 29 13.13 0.60 -1.78
N VAL A 30 12.74 -0.44 -2.51
CA VAL A 30 12.63 -0.43 -3.98
C VAL A 30 11.22 -0.06 -4.45
N ALA A 31 10.24 -0.17 -3.57
CA ALA A 31 8.87 0.30 -3.74
C ALA A 31 8.31 0.75 -2.39
N ALA A 32 7.72 1.94 -2.34
CA ALA A 32 7.25 2.54 -1.09
C ALA A 32 5.92 3.30 -1.34
N HIS A 33 4.80 2.64 -1.07
CA HIS A 33 3.45 3.14 -1.36
C HIS A 33 2.70 3.48 -0.08
N SER A 34 2.08 4.64 -0.02
CA SER A 34 1.19 5.02 1.07
C SER A 34 0.23 6.13 0.65
N LEU A 35 -1.05 5.98 0.99
CA LEU A 35 -2.04 7.03 0.82
C LEU A 35 -2.11 7.97 2.03
N THR A 36 -1.45 7.65 3.13
CA THR A 36 -1.64 8.36 4.39
C THR A 36 -0.47 9.24 4.79
N ARG A 37 0.76 8.87 4.42
CA ARG A 37 1.97 9.56 4.90
C ARG A 37 3.20 9.30 4.03
N SER A 38 4.24 10.09 4.25
CA SER A 38 5.58 9.79 3.77
C SER A 38 6.17 8.56 4.47
N LEU A 39 6.93 7.76 3.71
CA LEU A 39 7.69 6.59 4.17
C LEU A 39 9.20 6.86 4.25
N TYR A 40 9.62 8.04 3.81
CA TYR A 40 10.93 8.66 4.07
C TYR A 40 10.70 10.00 4.77
N ALA A 41 11.50 10.32 5.77
CA ALA A 41 11.39 11.59 6.51
C ALA A 41 11.62 12.81 5.61
N SER A 42 12.46 12.67 4.59
CA SER A 42 12.77 13.72 3.61
C SER A 42 11.75 13.83 2.47
N TYR A 43 10.82 12.89 2.34
CA TYR A 43 9.88 12.90 1.22
C TYR A 43 8.79 13.97 1.38
N SER A 44 8.69 14.85 0.40
CA SER A 44 7.71 15.93 0.35
C SER A 44 6.89 15.94 -0.95
N GLY A 45 6.83 14.77 -1.62
CA GLY A 45 6.22 14.61 -2.93
C GLY A 45 4.77 14.14 -2.91
N ARG A 46 4.35 13.65 -4.06
CA ARG A 46 3.00 13.14 -4.33
C ARG A 46 2.83 11.76 -3.69
N LEU A 47 1.74 11.56 -2.94
CA LEU A 47 1.37 10.26 -2.40
C LEU A 47 0.48 9.50 -3.37
N TYR A 48 -0.54 10.14 -3.92
CA TYR A 48 -1.46 9.55 -4.88
C TYR A 48 -2.13 10.61 -5.76
N GLN A 49 -2.73 10.15 -6.85
CA GLN A 49 -3.56 10.96 -7.72
C GLN A 49 -5.00 10.53 -7.63
N ILE A 50 -5.89 11.51 -7.53
CA ILE A 50 -7.33 11.28 -7.57
C ILE A 50 -7.93 11.87 -8.85
N LYS A 51 -9.03 11.24 -9.31
CA LYS A 51 -9.85 11.73 -10.42
C LYS A 51 -11.28 11.90 -9.94
N ARG A 52 -11.85 13.08 -10.15
CA ARG A 52 -13.24 13.34 -9.79
C ARG A 52 -14.21 12.94 -10.89
N SER A 53 -15.38 12.43 -10.48
CA SER A 53 -16.32 11.81 -11.41
C SER A 53 -17.09 12.81 -12.25
N SER A 54 -17.28 14.05 -11.77
CA SER A 54 -18.11 15.07 -12.43
C SER A 54 -17.56 15.57 -13.76
N ASP A 55 -16.23 15.76 -13.86
CA ASP A 55 -15.57 16.36 -15.04
C ASP A 55 -14.29 15.63 -15.45
N LYS A 56 -13.95 14.53 -14.77
CA LYS A 56 -12.75 13.71 -14.99
C LYS A 56 -11.42 14.45 -14.71
N ALA A 57 -11.46 15.64 -14.11
CA ALA A 57 -10.25 16.33 -13.67
C ALA A 57 -9.48 15.51 -12.64
N THR A 58 -8.17 15.67 -12.61
CA THR A 58 -7.27 14.97 -11.68
C THR A 58 -6.56 15.96 -10.75
N LEU A 59 -6.23 15.49 -9.54
CA LEU A 59 -5.44 16.20 -8.56
C LEU A 59 -4.44 15.27 -7.92
N ASN A 60 -3.19 15.71 -7.78
CA ASN A 60 -2.19 15.01 -6.98
C ASN A 60 -2.32 15.42 -5.51
N ILE A 61 -2.42 14.44 -4.63
CA ILE A 61 -2.38 14.65 -3.19
C ILE A 61 -0.94 14.49 -2.72
N ASN A 62 -0.40 15.58 -2.22
CA ASN A 62 0.97 15.65 -1.73
C ASN A 62 1.01 15.42 -0.20
N THR A 63 2.21 15.33 0.34
CA THR A 63 2.42 15.41 1.79
C THR A 63 2.31 16.85 2.26
N THR A 64 1.78 17.04 3.47
CA THR A 64 1.95 18.28 4.26
C THR A 64 3.39 18.37 4.81
N PRO A 65 3.84 19.52 5.34
CA PRO A 65 5.13 19.61 6.03
C PRO A 65 5.32 18.61 7.19
N GLY A 66 4.24 18.10 7.76
CA GLY A 66 4.25 17.03 8.76
C GLY A 66 4.35 15.61 8.21
N GLY A 67 4.54 15.46 6.90
CA GLY A 67 4.67 14.17 6.23
C GLY A 67 3.36 13.38 6.11
N VAL A 68 2.22 13.98 6.39
CA VAL A 68 0.89 13.37 6.28
C VAL A 68 0.21 13.84 5.00
N ALA A 69 -0.67 13.04 4.42
CA ALA A 69 -1.41 13.42 3.19
C ALA A 69 -2.21 14.71 3.38
N ASP A 70 -2.17 15.59 2.38
CA ASP A 70 -3.00 16.81 2.34
C ASP A 70 -4.45 16.46 1.97
N THR A 71 -5.17 15.94 2.94
CA THR A 71 -6.58 15.56 2.77
C THR A 71 -7.51 16.77 2.66
N SER A 72 -7.09 17.95 3.09
CA SER A 72 -7.88 19.18 2.91
C SER A 72 -8.00 19.54 1.43
N ALA A 73 -6.93 19.40 0.67
CA ALA A 73 -6.95 19.57 -0.78
C ALA A 73 -7.86 18.54 -1.46
N GLN A 74 -7.82 17.27 -1.02
CA GLN A 74 -8.72 16.23 -1.51
C GLN A 74 -10.19 16.56 -1.21
N ASP A 75 -10.52 16.89 0.04
CA ASP A 75 -11.88 17.16 0.47
C ASP A 75 -12.48 18.35 -0.31
N PHE A 76 -11.67 19.39 -0.54
CA PHE A 76 -12.08 20.53 -1.37
C PHE A 76 -12.29 20.13 -2.83
N PHE A 77 -11.37 19.39 -3.42
CA PHE A 77 -11.43 18.96 -4.82
C PHE A 77 -12.62 18.02 -5.09
N CYS A 78 -12.95 17.15 -4.14
CA CYS A 78 -14.03 16.18 -4.26
C CYS A 78 -15.36 16.67 -3.70
N ALA A 79 -15.45 17.95 -3.32
CA ALA A 79 -16.70 18.52 -2.78
C ALA A 79 -17.86 18.37 -3.78
N GLN A 80 -18.99 17.85 -3.29
CA GLN A 80 -20.22 17.61 -4.06
C GLN A 80 -20.09 16.62 -5.24
N THR A 81 -19.04 15.81 -5.24
CA THR A 81 -18.81 14.76 -6.23
C THR A 81 -18.08 13.58 -5.58
N THR A 82 -17.87 12.50 -6.32
CA THR A 82 -17.04 11.39 -5.89
C THR A 82 -15.68 11.44 -6.57
N CYS A 83 -14.67 10.89 -5.91
CA CYS A 83 -13.34 10.73 -6.48
C CYS A 83 -12.87 9.28 -6.34
N THR A 84 -12.08 8.83 -7.32
CA THR A 84 -11.33 7.57 -7.29
C THR A 84 -9.84 7.85 -7.26
N VAL A 85 -9.08 6.99 -6.62
CA VAL A 85 -7.61 7.01 -6.70
C VAL A 85 -7.23 6.36 -8.03
N GLU A 86 -6.42 7.05 -8.84
CA GLU A 86 -5.98 6.55 -10.15
C GLU A 86 -4.54 6.05 -10.12
N ILE A 87 -3.70 6.71 -9.34
CA ILE A 87 -2.27 6.39 -9.21
C ILE A 87 -1.90 6.41 -7.72
N ILE A 88 -1.16 5.41 -7.28
CA ILE A 88 -0.47 5.41 -5.99
C ILE A 88 1.03 5.59 -6.30
N TYR A 89 1.60 6.71 -5.88
CA TYR A 89 2.98 7.02 -6.20
C TYR A 89 3.95 6.25 -5.30
N ASP A 90 4.95 5.66 -5.92
CA ASP A 90 6.12 5.17 -5.22
C ASP A 90 6.96 6.34 -4.72
N GLN A 91 7.32 6.32 -3.46
CA GLN A 91 8.13 7.34 -2.81
C GLN A 91 9.63 7.03 -2.90
N SER A 92 10.01 5.84 -3.38
CA SER A 92 11.41 5.48 -3.61
C SER A 92 11.96 6.17 -4.88
N SER A 93 13.27 6.14 -5.04
CA SER A 93 13.93 6.64 -6.24
C SER A 93 13.65 5.79 -7.50
N ARG A 94 13.05 4.60 -7.33
CA ARG A 94 12.77 3.65 -8.42
C ARG A 94 11.54 4.00 -9.25
N GLN A 95 10.62 4.81 -8.70
CA GLN A 95 9.40 5.28 -9.36
C GLN A 95 8.46 4.16 -9.81
N ASN A 96 8.35 3.11 -9.03
CA ASN A 96 7.41 2.00 -9.23
C ASN A 96 5.97 2.44 -8.93
N HIS A 97 5.45 3.40 -9.67
CA HIS A 97 4.11 3.92 -9.47
C HIS A 97 3.06 2.89 -9.84
N LEU A 98 2.05 2.71 -8.98
CA LEU A 98 0.94 1.80 -9.23
C LEU A 98 -0.21 2.54 -9.90
N THR A 99 -0.67 2.04 -11.03
CA THR A 99 -1.93 2.45 -11.66
C THR A 99 -3.00 1.39 -11.43
N THR A 100 -4.27 1.70 -11.71
CA THR A 100 -5.31 0.66 -11.68
C THR A 100 -4.88 -0.54 -12.52
N ALA A 101 -5.06 -1.75 -11.98
CA ALA A 101 -4.54 -2.96 -12.59
C ALA A 101 -5.14 -3.17 -13.98
N PRO A 102 -4.33 -3.41 -15.01
CA PRO A 102 -4.80 -3.77 -16.34
C PRO A 102 -5.40 -5.19 -16.35
N PRO A 103 -6.05 -5.63 -17.43
CA PRO A 103 -6.47 -7.01 -17.56
C PRO A 103 -5.32 -7.98 -17.35
N GLY A 104 -5.57 -9.10 -16.67
CA GLY A 104 -4.56 -10.13 -16.37
C GLY A 104 -5.15 -11.52 -16.32
N GLY A 105 -4.35 -12.51 -15.91
CA GLY A 105 -4.69 -13.92 -15.95
C GLY A 105 -5.96 -14.28 -15.18
N ALA A 106 -6.11 -13.77 -13.98
CA ALA A 106 -7.29 -14.04 -13.16
C ALA A 106 -8.54 -13.22 -13.56
N HIS A 107 -8.36 -12.10 -14.24
CA HIS A 107 -9.45 -11.21 -14.62
C HIS A 107 -9.19 -10.55 -15.98
N ASN A 108 -10.13 -10.67 -16.91
CA ASN A 108 -9.99 -10.18 -18.29
C ASN A 108 -10.44 -8.72 -18.49
N LYS A 109 -10.62 -7.97 -17.41
CA LYS A 109 -10.96 -6.55 -17.41
C LYS A 109 -10.01 -5.78 -16.52
N SER A 110 -9.83 -4.51 -16.80
CA SER A 110 -9.12 -3.62 -15.89
C SER A 110 -9.88 -3.45 -14.57
N ASP A 111 -9.15 -3.39 -13.48
CA ASP A 111 -9.72 -3.07 -12.19
C ASP A 111 -10.11 -1.59 -12.08
N ALA A 112 -11.01 -1.31 -11.16
CA ALA A 112 -11.38 0.05 -10.80
C ALA A 112 -10.43 0.60 -9.72
N GLY A 113 -10.29 1.92 -9.69
CA GLY A 113 -9.65 2.61 -8.57
C GLY A 113 -10.54 2.64 -7.33
N VAL A 114 -9.95 2.63 -6.14
CA VAL A 114 -10.68 2.72 -4.88
C VAL A 114 -11.34 4.09 -4.71
N ALA A 115 -12.47 4.15 -4.01
CA ALA A 115 -13.11 5.41 -3.64
C ALA A 115 -12.19 6.19 -2.68
N ALA A 116 -11.81 7.41 -3.06
CA ALA A 116 -10.76 8.18 -2.40
C ALA A 116 -11.06 8.58 -0.94
N SER A 117 -12.34 8.63 -0.56
CA SER A 117 -12.78 9.11 0.77
C SER A 117 -13.45 8.04 1.63
N LYS A 118 -13.46 6.77 1.19
CA LYS A 118 -14.24 5.73 1.89
C LYS A 118 -13.56 5.21 3.16
N ALA A 119 -12.23 5.08 3.18
CA ALA A 119 -11.47 4.59 4.34
C ALA A 119 -10.89 5.74 5.17
N LYS A 120 -11.76 6.55 5.78
CA LYS A 120 -11.32 7.65 6.65
C LYS A 120 -10.76 7.14 7.97
N THR A 121 -9.60 7.63 8.34
CA THR A 121 -8.97 7.39 9.64
C THR A 121 -8.22 8.63 10.13
N THR A 122 -7.46 8.52 11.19
CA THR A 122 -6.69 9.63 11.79
C THR A 122 -5.23 9.22 11.96
N MET A 123 -4.33 10.09 11.52
CA MET A 123 -2.89 9.97 11.75
C MET A 123 -2.34 11.28 12.28
N HIS A 124 -1.58 11.26 13.38
CA HIS A 124 -1.04 12.46 14.05
C HIS A 124 -2.13 13.53 14.28
N ARG A 125 -3.34 13.11 14.67
CA ARG A 125 -4.53 13.95 14.90
C ARG A 125 -5.08 14.65 13.63
N GLN A 126 -4.62 14.24 12.45
CA GLN A 126 -5.12 14.74 11.17
C GLN A 126 -5.95 13.64 10.48
N PRO A 127 -7.05 13.99 9.81
CA PRO A 127 -7.78 13.01 9.01
C PRO A 127 -6.92 12.57 7.83
N VAL A 128 -6.95 11.29 7.52
CA VAL A 128 -6.33 10.69 6.33
C VAL A 128 -7.28 9.66 5.74
N TYR A 129 -7.02 9.27 4.49
CA TYR A 129 -7.79 8.25 3.81
C TYR A 129 -6.86 7.10 3.39
N GLY A 130 -7.25 5.88 3.73
CA GLY A 130 -6.64 4.67 3.21
C GLY A 130 -7.29 4.20 1.91
N ALA A 131 -6.79 3.12 1.34
CA ALA A 131 -7.42 2.43 0.24
C ALA A 131 -8.50 1.46 0.77
N TYR A 132 -9.73 1.61 0.30
CA TYR A 132 -10.85 0.73 0.65
C TYR A 132 -11.17 -0.16 -0.54
N PHE A 133 -10.62 -1.37 -0.52
CA PHE A 133 -10.77 -2.32 -1.62
C PHE A 133 -12.08 -3.09 -1.52
N GLU A 134 -12.76 -3.20 -2.65
CA GLU A 134 -13.89 -4.09 -2.90
C GLU A 134 -13.55 -4.96 -4.12
N GLY A 135 -14.32 -5.98 -4.38
CA GLY A 135 -14.08 -6.84 -5.55
C GLY A 135 -13.99 -6.05 -6.86
N GLY A 136 -12.99 -6.32 -7.69
CA GLY A 136 -12.70 -5.62 -8.93
C GLY A 136 -11.99 -4.29 -8.76
N MET A 137 -11.32 -4.07 -7.64
CA MET A 137 -10.44 -2.93 -7.38
C MET A 137 -9.02 -3.42 -7.14
N GLY A 138 -8.05 -2.82 -7.81
CA GLY A 138 -6.65 -3.19 -7.67
C GLY A 138 -5.71 -2.23 -8.37
N TYR A 139 -4.45 -2.29 -7.99
CA TYR A 139 -3.37 -1.49 -8.58
C TYR A 139 -2.21 -2.39 -8.90
N ARG A 140 -1.56 -2.17 -10.04
CA ARG A 140 -0.44 -2.99 -10.48
C ARG A 140 0.54 -2.18 -11.33
N ILE A 141 1.78 -2.63 -11.33
CA ILE A 141 2.83 -2.24 -12.27
C ILE A 141 3.46 -3.53 -12.82
N ASP A 142 3.46 -3.69 -14.15
CA ASP A 142 3.98 -4.88 -14.81
C ASP A 142 5.48 -4.78 -15.13
N ASN A 143 6.00 -3.56 -15.24
CA ASN A 143 7.41 -3.29 -15.53
C ASN A 143 8.04 -2.56 -14.35
N SER A 144 8.29 -3.29 -13.28
CA SER A 144 8.92 -2.74 -12.07
C SER A 144 10.43 -2.55 -12.25
N ASN A 145 10.98 -1.62 -11.47
CA ASN A 145 12.40 -1.29 -11.47
C ASN A 145 13.04 -1.75 -10.15
N GLY A 146 13.81 -2.87 -10.21
CA GLY A 146 14.59 -3.38 -9.09
C GLY A 146 13.77 -4.07 -8.00
N VAL A 147 12.53 -4.47 -8.30
CA VAL A 147 11.77 -5.41 -7.47
C VAL A 147 12.33 -6.80 -7.71
N ALA A 148 12.44 -7.60 -6.64
CA ALA A 148 12.94 -8.97 -6.68
C ALA A 148 12.12 -9.82 -7.66
N VAL A 149 12.80 -10.74 -8.34
CA VAL A 149 12.20 -11.67 -9.29
C VAL A 149 12.70 -13.10 -9.03
N GLY A 150 11.83 -14.08 -9.24
CA GLY A 150 12.18 -15.47 -8.98
C GLY A 150 12.53 -15.70 -7.51
N ASP A 151 13.66 -16.32 -7.25
CA ASP A 151 14.16 -16.70 -5.91
C ASP A 151 15.14 -15.66 -5.31
N GLU A 152 15.03 -14.41 -5.72
CA GLU A 152 15.84 -13.32 -5.14
C GLU A 152 15.33 -12.97 -3.74
N ALA A 153 16.28 -12.74 -2.82
CA ALA A 153 15.94 -12.37 -1.45
C ALA A 153 15.17 -11.02 -1.41
N GLU A 154 14.03 -11.01 -0.76
CA GLU A 154 13.22 -9.81 -0.59
C GLU A 154 12.61 -9.70 0.79
N SER A 155 12.15 -8.51 1.10
CA SER A 155 11.30 -8.26 2.27
C SER A 155 10.20 -7.30 1.88
N MET A 156 8.98 -7.58 2.31
CA MET A 156 7.84 -6.69 2.11
C MET A 156 7.05 -6.52 3.40
N TYR A 157 6.33 -5.41 3.50
CA TYR A 157 5.39 -5.22 4.59
C TYR A 157 4.12 -4.53 4.10
N MET A 158 3.03 -4.79 4.80
CA MET A 158 1.74 -4.20 4.54
C MET A 158 1.10 -3.74 5.85
N VAL A 159 0.50 -2.56 5.86
CA VAL A 159 -0.38 -2.10 6.95
C VAL A 159 -1.80 -2.06 6.42
N ALA A 160 -2.68 -2.85 7.03
CA ALA A 160 -4.07 -2.98 6.61
C ALA A 160 -5.04 -2.68 7.77
N GLY A 161 -6.25 -2.22 7.42
CA GLY A 161 -7.37 -2.16 8.36
C GLY A 161 -7.90 -3.57 8.63
N GLY A 162 -7.84 -4.03 9.89
CA GLY A 162 -8.24 -5.39 10.27
C GLY A 162 -9.74 -5.63 10.31
N ARG A 163 -10.55 -4.58 10.13
CA ARG A 163 -12.02 -4.66 10.20
C ARG A 163 -12.69 -4.71 8.83
N HIS A 164 -11.94 -4.49 7.75
CA HIS A 164 -12.47 -4.61 6.39
C HIS A 164 -11.69 -5.68 5.62
N TYR A 165 -12.37 -6.74 5.27
CA TYR A 165 -11.85 -7.88 4.52
C TYR A 165 -13.01 -8.61 3.82
N ASN A 166 -12.70 -9.45 2.85
CA ASN A 166 -13.70 -10.25 2.15
C ASN A 166 -13.17 -11.66 1.82
N GLY A 167 -14.05 -12.52 1.34
CA GLY A 167 -13.74 -13.90 0.94
C GLY A 167 -13.67 -14.11 -0.56
N GLY A 168 -13.71 -13.05 -1.35
CA GLY A 168 -13.34 -13.11 -2.76
C GLY A 168 -11.83 -13.31 -2.89
N CYS A 169 -11.35 -13.61 -4.04
CA CYS A 169 -9.94 -13.53 -4.34
C CYS A 169 -9.59 -12.06 -4.68
N CYS A 170 -8.53 -11.54 -4.40
CA CYS A 170 -7.52 -11.64 -3.37
C CYS A 170 -7.24 -10.20 -2.93
N PHE A 171 -6.84 -9.98 -1.70
CA PHE A 171 -6.29 -8.70 -1.29
C PHE A 171 -4.84 -8.93 -0.88
N ASP A 172 -3.92 -8.56 -1.75
CA ASP A 172 -2.50 -8.80 -1.63
C ASP A 172 -1.70 -7.52 -1.83
N TYR A 173 -0.48 -7.49 -1.31
CA TYR A 173 0.53 -6.51 -1.63
C TYR A 173 1.87 -7.21 -1.77
N GLY A 174 2.48 -7.06 -2.94
CA GLY A 174 3.74 -7.70 -3.27
C GLY A 174 4.14 -7.40 -4.71
N ASN A 175 5.05 -8.19 -5.26
CA ASN A 175 5.36 -8.15 -6.68
C ASN A 175 4.29 -8.89 -7.50
N ALA A 176 4.31 -8.77 -8.81
CA ALA A 176 3.36 -9.40 -9.71
C ALA A 176 4.05 -9.85 -11.01
N GLU A 177 3.43 -10.78 -11.70
CA GLU A 177 3.90 -11.23 -13.01
C GLU A 177 3.92 -10.08 -14.02
N THR A 178 4.97 -10.04 -14.84
CA THR A 178 5.20 -8.97 -15.82
C THR A 178 4.38 -9.10 -17.08
N ASN A 179 3.78 -10.27 -17.33
CA ASN A 179 3.04 -10.58 -18.55
C ASN A 179 1.51 -10.58 -18.39
N ASN A 180 1.00 -10.27 -17.21
CA ASN A 180 -0.42 -10.33 -16.88
C ASN A 180 -1.08 -11.72 -17.06
N LEU A 181 -0.28 -12.76 -17.06
CA LEU A 181 -0.75 -14.13 -17.21
C LEU A 181 -0.36 -14.88 -15.95
N ASP A 182 -1.30 -15.29 -15.19
CA ASP A 182 -1.11 -16.17 -14.02
C ASP A 182 -0.62 -17.55 -14.52
N THR A 183 0.67 -17.66 -14.76
CA THR A 183 1.30 -18.81 -15.44
C THR A 183 2.10 -19.70 -14.51
N GLY A 184 2.20 -19.37 -13.23
CA GLY A 184 3.01 -20.13 -12.28
C GLY A 184 4.52 -19.99 -12.54
N ALA A 185 4.96 -18.87 -13.11
CA ALA A 185 6.37 -18.66 -13.46
C ALA A 185 7.22 -18.12 -12.29
N GLY A 186 6.64 -17.96 -11.11
CA GLY A 186 7.38 -17.61 -9.90
C GLY A 186 7.79 -16.15 -9.78
N SER A 187 6.94 -15.26 -10.21
CA SER A 187 7.21 -13.82 -10.15
C SER A 187 6.31 -13.09 -9.16
N MET A 188 5.35 -13.76 -8.56
CA MET A 188 4.47 -13.17 -7.55
C MET A 188 4.82 -13.69 -6.17
N GLU A 189 5.28 -12.76 -5.32
CA GLU A 189 5.39 -12.98 -3.89
C GLU A 189 4.61 -11.90 -3.16
N ALA A 190 3.62 -12.29 -2.36
CA ALA A 190 2.68 -11.34 -1.79
C ALA A 190 2.30 -11.67 -0.35
N ILE A 191 1.95 -10.62 0.39
CA ILE A 191 1.25 -10.75 1.66
C ILE A 191 -0.25 -10.72 1.36
N TYR A 192 -0.94 -11.80 1.71
CA TYR A 192 -2.39 -11.91 1.62
C TYR A 192 -3.05 -11.52 2.94
N PHE A 193 -4.13 -10.77 2.87
CA PHE A 193 -5.03 -10.49 3.99
C PHE A 193 -6.49 -10.67 3.58
N GLY A 194 -7.20 -11.56 4.22
CA GLY A 194 -8.62 -11.82 3.92
C GLY A 194 -9.14 -13.07 4.59
N ASN A 195 -10.28 -13.58 4.13
CA ASN A 195 -10.89 -14.80 4.64
C ASN A 195 -11.35 -15.77 3.54
N SER A 196 -10.74 -15.70 2.36
CA SER A 196 -10.93 -16.70 1.32
C SER A 196 -10.40 -18.06 1.79
N SER A 197 -11.20 -19.10 1.63
CA SER A 197 -10.78 -20.48 1.89
C SER A 197 -10.44 -21.24 0.60
N GLY A 198 -10.53 -20.58 -0.55
CA GLY A 198 -10.26 -21.19 -1.85
C GLY A 198 -8.78 -21.48 -2.10
N TRP A 199 -7.90 -20.62 -1.59
CA TRP A 199 -6.45 -20.66 -1.82
C TRP A 199 -5.65 -21.13 -0.61
N GLY A 200 -6.26 -21.08 0.55
CA GLY A 200 -5.70 -21.48 1.82
C GLY A 200 -6.52 -20.91 2.96
N ARG A 201 -6.25 -21.37 4.17
CA ARG A 201 -6.93 -20.87 5.37
C ARG A 201 -6.08 -21.08 6.61
N ALA A 202 -6.39 -20.33 7.65
CA ALA A 202 -5.93 -20.61 9.00
C ALA A 202 -7.10 -21.00 9.90
N LYS A 203 -6.89 -21.08 11.20
CA LYS A 203 -7.94 -21.46 12.16
C LYS A 203 -9.00 -20.36 12.29
N GLY A 204 -10.24 -20.77 12.54
CA GLY A 204 -11.36 -19.86 12.75
C GLY A 204 -12.00 -19.37 11.45
N LYS A 205 -12.63 -18.20 11.50
CA LYS A 205 -13.41 -17.62 10.39
C LYS A 205 -12.64 -16.59 9.57
N GLY A 206 -11.38 -16.33 9.92
CA GLY A 206 -10.60 -15.22 9.38
C GLY A 206 -10.98 -13.86 9.99
N PRO A 207 -10.40 -12.77 9.54
CA PRO A 207 -9.38 -12.77 8.48
C PRO A 207 -8.04 -13.36 8.94
N TRP A 208 -7.22 -13.74 7.96
CA TRP A 208 -5.86 -14.25 8.18
C TRP A 208 -4.84 -13.43 7.41
N ILE A 209 -3.59 -13.46 7.88
CA ILE A 209 -2.43 -13.09 7.08
C ILE A 209 -1.77 -14.38 6.62
N MET A 210 -1.48 -14.44 5.33
CA MET A 210 -0.77 -15.54 4.70
C MET A 210 0.27 -14.98 3.73
N ALA A 211 1.28 -15.78 3.39
CA ALA A 211 2.15 -15.50 2.27
C ALA A 211 1.56 -16.19 1.04
N ASP A 212 1.37 -15.45 -0.02
CA ASP A 212 0.98 -15.94 -1.34
C ASP A 212 2.24 -15.94 -2.20
N LEU A 213 2.84 -17.11 -2.32
CA LEU A 213 4.12 -17.32 -3.01
C LEU A 213 3.88 -18.26 -4.17
N GLU A 214 4.22 -17.85 -5.36
CA GLU A 214 3.93 -18.64 -6.54
C GLU A 214 4.80 -19.90 -6.63
N ASN A 215 6.05 -19.85 -6.16
CA ASN A 215 6.95 -21.01 -6.12
C ASN A 215 7.55 -21.25 -4.74
N GLY A 216 6.87 -20.87 -3.70
CA GLY A 216 7.41 -20.98 -2.35
C GLY A 216 6.44 -21.61 -1.34
N LEU A 217 6.72 -21.33 -0.08
CA LEU A 217 5.85 -21.75 1.02
C LEU A 217 4.64 -20.83 1.11
N TRP A 218 3.47 -21.41 0.99
CA TRP A 218 2.26 -20.74 1.45
C TRP A 218 1.33 -21.72 2.14
N ALA A 219 0.37 -21.24 2.90
CA ALA A 219 -0.52 -22.06 3.70
C ALA A 219 -1.52 -22.90 2.87
N GLY A 220 -1.20 -23.22 1.68
CA GLY A 220 -1.83 -24.11 0.74
C GLY A 220 -3.31 -24.41 0.88
N ARG A 221 -3.91 -24.65 -0.24
CA ARG A 221 -5.34 -24.94 -0.44
C ARG A 221 -5.88 -26.07 0.46
N GLU A 222 -5.05 -27.05 0.77
CA GLU A 222 -5.43 -28.26 1.50
C GLU A 222 -4.98 -28.24 2.97
N ARG A 223 -4.30 -27.20 3.38
CA ARG A 223 -3.76 -27.11 4.74
C ARG A 223 -4.42 -25.97 5.51
N VAL A 224 -4.71 -26.26 6.75
CA VAL A 224 -5.11 -25.23 7.71
C VAL A 224 -3.86 -24.68 8.36
N GLY A 225 -3.53 -23.43 8.10
CA GLY A 225 -2.40 -22.75 8.74
C GLY A 225 -2.56 -22.70 10.27
N PRO A 226 -1.47 -22.55 11.00
CA PRO A 226 -1.49 -22.55 12.46
C PRO A 226 -2.11 -21.28 13.07
N GLY A 227 -2.14 -20.18 12.31
CA GLY A 227 -2.53 -18.87 12.80
C GLY A 227 -4.02 -18.78 13.16
N PRO A 228 -4.38 -18.06 14.22
CA PRO A 228 -5.77 -17.75 14.55
C PRO A 228 -6.34 -16.69 13.59
N SER A 229 -7.66 -16.51 13.64
CA SER A 229 -8.29 -15.31 13.07
C SER A 229 -7.75 -14.06 13.74
N ILE A 230 -7.54 -13.00 12.94
CA ILE A 230 -7.02 -11.72 13.44
C ILE A 230 -8.20 -10.88 13.92
N ASP A 231 -8.10 -10.37 15.13
CA ASP A 231 -9.06 -9.45 15.74
C ASP A 231 -8.32 -8.19 16.20
N ALA A 232 -8.08 -7.29 15.26
CA ALA A 232 -7.40 -6.02 15.50
C ALA A 232 -7.99 -4.92 14.62
N GLU A 233 -7.88 -3.66 15.03
CA GLU A 233 -8.30 -2.53 14.22
C GLU A 233 -7.34 -2.31 13.05
N TYR A 234 -6.05 -2.42 13.30
CA TYR A 234 -4.99 -2.37 12.29
C TYR A 234 -4.05 -3.54 12.44
N VAL A 235 -3.53 -3.98 11.33
CA VAL A 235 -2.60 -5.10 11.23
C VAL A 235 -1.38 -4.66 10.45
N THR A 236 -0.20 -4.94 10.98
CA THR A 236 1.05 -4.86 10.22
C THR A 236 1.53 -6.28 9.97
N ALA A 237 1.65 -6.64 8.72
CA ALA A 237 2.23 -7.90 8.28
C ALA A 237 3.58 -7.65 7.62
N MET A 238 4.49 -8.59 7.80
CA MET A 238 5.81 -8.55 7.17
C MET A 238 6.16 -9.95 6.68
N LEU A 239 6.61 -10.03 5.45
CA LEU A 239 7.25 -11.20 4.87
C LEU A 239 8.73 -10.89 4.68
N LYS A 240 9.59 -11.85 4.98
CA LYS A 240 11.03 -11.74 4.81
C LYS A 240 11.52 -13.06 4.23
N GLY A 241 12.11 -13.00 3.04
CA GLY A 241 12.83 -14.05 2.37
C GLY A 241 14.35 -13.93 2.52
#